data_8d95ab9defa078cd27c0f7870baecaf2
#
_entry.id   8d95ab9defa078cd27c0f7870baecaf2
#
_cell.length_a   1.000
_cell.length_b   1.000
_cell.length_c   1.000
_cell.angle_alpha   90.00
_cell.angle_beta   90.00
_cell.angle_gamma   90.00
#
_symmetry.space_group_name_H-M   'P 1'
#
loop_
_entity.id
_entity.type
_entity.pdbx_description
1 polymer ?
#
loop_
_entity_poly.entity_id
_entity_poly.type
_entity_poly.pdbx_seq_one_letter_code
_entity_poly.pdbx_strand_id
1 'polypeptide(L)'
;MQRMPCRRNVPSLLDLSLGSVVRYISNCSALVTAHSYWLSTHHLANDNGAAERRANAYIDKAVEGLRAHLFSLVPWHHYQALVDLFMAWLTQAVHQSKAIYRRSNSPPETVHHAHVLVRFVHLVVHPRLRCLDLSTLPKVRKDAKAD
;
A
#
# COMPACT_ATOMS: atom_id res chain seq x y z
N MET A 1 46.39 13.91 -8.49
CA MET A 1 45.39 13.74 -7.45
C MET A 1 44.24 12.97 -8.02
N GLN A 2 44.13 11.75 -7.60
CA GLN A 2 42.96 10.96 -7.95
C GLN A 2 41.78 11.52 -7.17
N ARG A 3 40.83 12.10 -7.88
CA ARG A 3 39.52 12.35 -7.27
C ARG A 3 38.94 11.00 -6.86
N MET A 4 38.73 10.80 -5.59
CA MET A 4 37.89 9.71 -5.15
C MET A 4 36.58 9.77 -5.91
N PRO A 5 36.16 8.68 -6.55
CA PRO A 5 34.84 8.66 -7.15
C PRO A 5 33.84 9.07 -6.10
N CYS A 6 32.93 9.97 -6.48
CA CYS A 6 31.80 10.31 -5.62
C CYS A 6 31.27 9.01 -5.00
N ARG A 7 31.35 8.89 -3.70
CA ARG A 7 30.70 7.81 -3.01
C ARG A 7 29.22 7.95 -3.29
N ARG A 8 28.75 7.24 -4.30
CA ARG A 8 27.35 6.93 -4.35
C ARG A 8 27.04 6.29 -3.01
N ASN A 9 26.11 6.88 -2.27
CA ASN A 9 25.62 6.26 -1.05
C ASN A 9 25.22 4.83 -1.39
N VAL A 10 26.11 3.90 -1.13
CA VAL A 10 25.79 2.48 -1.25
C VAL A 10 24.78 2.21 -0.15
N PRO A 11 23.56 1.76 -0.48
CA PRO A 11 22.59 1.42 0.55
C PRO A 11 23.20 0.38 1.47
N SER A 12 22.95 0.52 2.77
CA SER A 12 23.36 -0.48 3.74
C SER A 12 22.65 -1.80 3.48
N LEU A 13 23.19 -2.89 4.02
CA LEU A 13 22.51 -4.20 3.95
C LEU A 13 21.10 -4.13 4.56
N LEU A 14 20.94 -3.34 5.63
CA LEU A 14 19.64 -3.10 6.24
C LEU A 14 18.68 -2.42 5.27
N ASP A 15 19.13 -1.37 4.59
CA ASP A 15 18.31 -0.65 3.60
C ASP A 15 17.87 -1.57 2.46
N LEU A 16 18.76 -2.42 1.97
CA LEU A 16 18.44 -3.41 0.94
C LEU A 16 17.41 -4.43 1.43
N SER A 17 17.56 -4.88 2.67
CA SER A 17 16.63 -5.84 3.27
C SER A 17 15.26 -5.23 3.49
N LEU A 18 15.18 -4.01 4.01
CA LEU A 18 13.92 -3.29 4.19
C LEU A 18 13.28 -2.94 2.84
N GLY A 19 14.09 -2.58 1.84
CA GLY A 19 13.61 -2.36 0.47
C GLY A 19 12.98 -3.62 -0.12
N SER A 20 13.54 -4.79 0.15
CA SER A 20 12.97 -6.08 -0.26
C SER A 20 11.63 -6.36 0.41
N VAL A 21 11.50 -6.00 1.68
CA VAL A 21 10.22 -6.13 2.41
C VAL A 21 9.16 -5.23 1.78
N VAL A 22 9.49 -3.97 1.49
CA VAL A 22 8.56 -3.03 0.84
C VAL A 22 8.16 -3.54 -0.54
N ARG A 23 9.11 -4.11 -1.31
CA ARG A 23 8.81 -4.70 -2.62
C ARG A 23 7.85 -5.89 -2.48
N TYR A 24 8.04 -6.72 -1.48
CA TYR A 24 7.12 -7.82 -1.18
C TYR A 24 5.72 -7.29 -0.87
N ILE A 25 5.61 -6.26 -0.06
CA ILE A 25 4.32 -5.61 0.24
C ILE A 25 3.69 -5.06 -1.04
N SER A 26 4.47 -4.44 -1.91
CA SER A 26 4.00 -3.94 -3.21
C SER A 26 3.41 -5.05 -4.06
N ASN A 27 4.08 -6.19 -4.15
CA ASN A 27 3.59 -7.35 -4.89
C ASN A 27 2.31 -7.91 -4.27
N CYS A 28 2.24 -7.97 -2.96
CA CYS A 28 1.02 -8.38 -2.25
C CYS A 28 -0.14 -7.42 -2.53
N SER A 29 0.13 -6.10 -2.57
CA SER A 29 -0.92 -5.11 -2.86
C SER A 29 -1.50 -5.30 -4.26
N ALA A 30 -0.67 -5.63 -5.24
CA ALA A 30 -1.13 -5.91 -6.60
C ALA A 30 -2.03 -7.15 -6.65
N LEU A 31 -1.65 -8.22 -5.96
CA LEU A 31 -2.44 -9.45 -5.88
C LEU A 31 -3.77 -9.23 -5.14
N VAL A 32 -3.73 -8.50 -4.04
CA VAL A 32 -4.94 -8.18 -3.27
C VAL A 32 -5.87 -7.31 -4.09
N THR A 33 -5.34 -6.35 -4.84
CA THR A 33 -6.12 -5.51 -5.75
C THR A 33 -6.82 -6.35 -6.80
N ALA A 34 -6.10 -7.21 -7.49
CA ALA A 34 -6.65 -8.04 -8.55
C ALA A 34 -7.75 -8.97 -8.02
N HIS A 35 -7.50 -9.64 -6.91
CA HIS A 35 -8.47 -10.58 -6.35
C HIS A 35 -9.69 -9.89 -5.75
N SER A 36 -9.50 -8.80 -5.02
CA SER A 36 -10.62 -8.05 -4.44
C SER A 36 -11.47 -7.35 -5.51
N TYR A 37 -10.83 -6.88 -6.58
CA TYR A 37 -11.55 -6.33 -7.73
C TYR A 37 -12.42 -7.41 -8.39
N TRP A 38 -11.85 -8.61 -8.58
CA TRP A 38 -12.62 -9.74 -9.11
C TRP A 38 -13.83 -10.06 -8.23
N LEU A 39 -13.65 -10.12 -6.92
CA LEU A 39 -14.75 -10.36 -5.97
C LEU A 39 -15.83 -9.27 -6.04
N SER A 40 -15.41 -8.01 -6.20
CA SER A 40 -16.35 -6.88 -6.26
C SER A 40 -17.17 -6.84 -7.56
N THR A 41 -16.62 -7.36 -8.66
CA THR A 41 -17.26 -7.32 -9.97
C THR A 41 -18.07 -8.59 -10.29
N HIS A 42 -17.73 -9.72 -9.69
CA HIS A 42 -18.43 -10.99 -9.89
C HIS A 42 -19.50 -11.15 -8.82
N HIS A 43 -20.68 -10.63 -9.11
CA HIS A 43 -21.83 -10.72 -8.22
C HIS A 43 -23.05 -11.25 -8.96
N LEU A 44 -23.89 -11.95 -8.21
CA LEU A 44 -25.19 -12.39 -8.71
C LEU A 44 -26.17 -11.22 -8.72
N ALA A 45 -27.16 -11.25 -9.61
CA ALA A 45 -28.30 -10.35 -9.55
C ALA A 45 -28.89 -10.37 -8.12
N ASN A 46 -29.22 -9.23 -7.54
CA ASN A 46 -29.74 -9.07 -6.18
C ASN A 46 -28.70 -9.16 -5.05
N ASP A 47 -27.46 -8.87 -5.33
CA ASP A 47 -26.39 -9.00 -4.35
C ASP A 47 -26.45 -7.97 -3.19
N ASN A 48 -27.18 -6.87 -3.28
CA ASN A 48 -27.33 -5.85 -2.23
C ASN A 48 -26.00 -5.39 -1.60
N GLY A 49 -24.94 -5.33 -2.40
CA GLY A 49 -23.62 -4.94 -1.91
C GLY A 49 -22.82 -6.06 -1.22
N ALA A 50 -23.29 -7.29 -1.27
CA ALA A 50 -22.58 -8.42 -0.65
C ALA A 50 -21.23 -8.68 -1.31
N ALA A 51 -21.12 -8.50 -2.63
CA ALA A 51 -19.84 -8.63 -3.34
C ALA A 51 -18.82 -7.61 -2.85
N GLU A 52 -19.24 -6.35 -2.68
CA GLU A 52 -18.38 -5.31 -2.16
C GLU A 52 -17.93 -5.60 -0.70
N ARG A 53 -18.86 -6.08 0.12
CA ARG A 53 -18.51 -6.48 1.49
C ARG A 53 -17.52 -7.64 1.53
N ARG A 54 -17.66 -8.62 0.64
CA ARG A 54 -16.70 -9.72 0.51
C ARG A 54 -15.34 -9.23 0.07
N ALA A 55 -15.29 -8.32 -0.88
CA ALA A 55 -14.04 -7.71 -1.34
C ALA A 55 -13.35 -6.95 -0.22
N ASN A 56 -14.08 -6.13 0.53
CA ASN A 56 -13.57 -5.38 1.66
C ASN A 56 -13.08 -6.30 2.79
N ALA A 57 -13.83 -7.34 3.10
CA ALA A 57 -13.44 -8.34 4.09
C ALA A 57 -12.15 -9.07 3.68
N TYR A 58 -12.01 -9.39 2.41
CA TYR A 58 -10.79 -9.99 1.87
C TYR A 58 -9.58 -9.07 2.03
N ILE A 59 -9.74 -7.79 1.71
CA ILE A 59 -8.67 -6.79 1.86
C ILE A 59 -8.25 -6.69 3.33
N ASP A 60 -9.20 -6.55 4.23
CA ASP A 60 -8.93 -6.41 5.66
C ASP A 60 -8.22 -7.64 6.23
N LYS A 61 -8.65 -8.82 5.82
CA LYS A 61 -8.02 -10.08 6.23
C LYS A 61 -6.60 -10.20 5.69
N ALA A 62 -6.38 -9.81 4.44
CA ALA A 62 -5.05 -9.84 3.83
C ALA A 62 -4.10 -8.86 4.52
N VAL A 63 -4.57 -7.66 4.83
CA VAL A 63 -3.80 -6.65 5.56
C VAL A 63 -3.46 -7.14 6.97
N GLU A 64 -4.41 -7.73 7.68
CA GLU A 64 -4.18 -8.25 9.03
C GLU A 64 -3.17 -9.40 9.04
N GLY A 65 -3.29 -10.33 8.09
CA GLY A 65 -2.34 -11.43 7.95
C GLY A 65 -0.93 -10.95 7.64
N LEU A 66 -0.80 -10.00 6.72
CA LEU A 66 0.48 -9.43 6.35
C LEU A 66 1.10 -8.63 7.50
N ARG A 67 0.28 -7.90 8.24
CA ARG A 67 0.70 -7.17 9.43
C ARG A 67 1.29 -8.10 10.49
N ALA A 68 0.60 -9.19 10.80
CA ALA A 68 1.08 -10.18 11.75
C ALA A 68 2.41 -10.80 11.29
N HIS A 69 2.54 -11.07 10.00
CA HIS A 69 3.76 -11.59 9.40
C HIS A 69 4.93 -10.62 9.52
N LEU A 70 4.70 -9.34 9.26
CA LEU A 70 5.73 -8.31 9.41
C LEU A 70 6.19 -8.17 10.86
N PHE A 71 5.30 -8.23 11.82
CA PHE A 71 5.66 -8.14 13.24
C PHE A 71 6.51 -9.32 13.69
N SER A 72 6.33 -10.49 13.08
CA SER A 72 7.14 -11.66 13.40
C SER A 72 8.51 -11.65 12.74
N LEU A 73 8.66 -10.99 11.57
CA LEU A 73 9.88 -11.01 10.77
C LEU A 73 10.81 -9.83 11.02
N VAL A 74 10.25 -8.65 11.26
CA VAL A 74 11.04 -7.43 11.36
C VAL A 74 11.39 -7.17 12.82
N PRO A 75 12.69 -7.11 13.15
CA PRO A 75 13.11 -6.75 14.50
C PRO A 75 12.56 -5.38 14.89
N TRP A 76 12.15 -5.29 16.13
CA TRP A 76 11.46 -4.10 16.65
C TRP A 76 12.25 -2.80 16.46
N HIS A 77 13.56 -2.84 16.67
CA HIS A 77 14.42 -1.66 16.55
C HIS A 77 14.59 -1.18 15.10
N HIS A 78 14.23 -1.99 14.11
CA HIS A 78 14.24 -1.61 12.70
C HIS A 78 12.84 -1.23 12.17
N TYR A 79 11.83 -1.34 13.00
CA TYR A 79 10.45 -1.16 12.57
C TYR A 79 10.16 0.27 12.09
N GLN A 80 10.71 1.29 12.78
CA GLN A 80 10.53 2.68 12.36
C GLN A 80 11.13 2.94 10.98
N ALA A 81 12.30 2.38 10.68
CA ALA A 81 12.92 2.51 9.36
C ALA A 81 12.07 1.84 8.27
N LEU A 82 11.48 0.69 8.58
CA LEU A 82 10.54 0.03 7.67
C LEU A 82 9.30 0.90 7.40
N VAL A 83 8.74 1.49 8.44
CA VAL A 83 7.58 2.38 8.32
C VAL A 83 7.90 3.57 7.43
N ASP A 84 9.05 4.20 7.61
CA ASP A 84 9.46 5.35 6.81
C ASP A 84 9.58 4.99 5.33
N LEU A 85 10.22 3.87 5.01
CA LEU A 85 10.33 3.38 3.64
C LEU A 85 8.97 2.99 3.05
N PHE A 86 8.15 2.33 3.83
CA PHE A 86 6.82 1.93 3.41
C PHE A 86 5.95 3.15 3.09
N MET A 87 5.96 4.17 3.95
CA MET A 87 5.18 5.39 3.72
C MET A 87 5.66 6.16 2.50
N ALA A 88 6.97 6.20 2.24
CA ALA A 88 7.51 6.82 1.02
C ALA A 88 7.01 6.07 -0.23
N TRP A 89 7.07 4.76 -0.22
CA TRP A 89 6.54 3.94 -1.31
C TRP A 89 5.04 4.14 -1.50
N LEU A 90 4.28 4.08 -0.42
CA LEU A 90 2.82 4.21 -0.46
C LEU A 90 2.39 5.56 -1.03
N THR A 91 3.02 6.63 -0.58
CA THR A 91 2.76 7.99 -1.07
C THR A 91 2.98 8.06 -2.57
N GLN A 92 4.11 7.55 -3.05
CA GLN A 92 4.43 7.54 -4.48
C GLN A 92 3.42 6.69 -5.27
N ALA A 93 3.09 5.52 -4.78
CA ALA A 93 2.15 4.61 -5.45
C ALA A 93 0.74 5.22 -5.57
N VAL A 94 0.26 5.89 -4.52
CA VAL A 94 -1.03 6.57 -4.56
C VAL A 94 -1.01 7.76 -5.51
N HIS A 95 0.07 8.54 -5.53
CA HIS A 95 0.22 9.65 -6.48
C HIS A 95 0.23 9.16 -7.93
N GLN A 96 0.93 8.08 -8.22
CA GLN A 96 0.94 7.48 -9.56
C GLN A 96 -0.45 7.00 -9.98
N SER A 97 -1.17 6.36 -9.11
CA SER A 97 -2.54 5.92 -9.37
C SER A 97 -3.47 7.09 -9.67
N LYS A 98 -3.34 8.19 -8.92
CA LYS A 98 -4.10 9.41 -9.19
C LYS A 98 -3.73 10.07 -10.51
N ALA A 99 -2.45 10.11 -10.86
CA ALA A 99 -1.99 10.69 -12.12
C ALA A 99 -2.55 9.91 -13.32
N ILE A 100 -2.58 8.61 -13.26
CA ILE A 100 -3.19 7.76 -14.28
C ILE A 100 -4.69 8.04 -14.36
N TYR A 101 -5.36 8.15 -13.22
CA TYR A 101 -6.80 8.42 -13.16
C TYR A 101 -7.18 9.75 -13.83
N ARG A 102 -6.33 10.77 -13.70
CA ARG A 102 -6.61 12.10 -14.29
C ARG A 102 -6.36 12.18 -15.78
N ARG A 103 -5.51 11.31 -16.35
CA ARG A 103 -5.07 11.42 -17.75
C ARG A 103 -5.99 10.80 -18.78
N SER A 104 -6.85 9.91 -18.37
CA SER A 104 -7.69 9.17 -19.30
C SER A 104 -8.87 8.55 -18.58
N ASN A 105 -9.82 8.03 -19.34
CA ASN A 105 -10.84 7.13 -18.79
C ASN A 105 -10.15 5.94 -18.12
N SER A 106 -9.72 6.14 -16.88
CA SER A 106 -9.01 5.11 -16.13
C SER A 106 -9.89 3.89 -15.97
N PRO A 107 -9.35 2.71 -16.15
CA PRO A 107 -10.11 1.51 -15.84
C PRO A 107 -10.53 1.54 -14.37
N PRO A 108 -11.73 1.09 -14.04
CA PRO A 108 -12.22 1.01 -12.66
C PRO A 108 -11.25 0.30 -11.71
N GLU A 109 -10.46 -0.61 -12.24
CA GLU A 109 -9.41 -1.33 -11.52
C GLU A 109 -8.34 -0.40 -10.92
N THR A 110 -7.98 0.68 -11.61
CA THR A 110 -7.01 1.66 -11.10
C THR A 110 -7.54 2.40 -9.88
N VAL A 111 -8.83 2.76 -9.88
CA VAL A 111 -9.49 3.37 -8.73
C VAL A 111 -9.52 2.40 -7.56
N HIS A 112 -9.83 1.14 -7.83
CA HIS A 112 -9.83 0.10 -6.82
C HIS A 112 -8.44 -0.12 -6.23
N HIS A 113 -7.39 -0.09 -7.06
CA HIS A 113 -6.01 -0.20 -6.59
C HIS A 113 -5.64 0.93 -5.62
N ALA A 114 -6.02 2.17 -5.93
CA ALA A 114 -5.79 3.30 -5.03
C ALA A 114 -6.50 3.10 -3.68
N HIS A 115 -7.71 2.58 -3.70
CA HIS A 115 -8.46 2.25 -2.49
C HIS A 115 -7.77 1.18 -1.64
N VAL A 116 -7.26 0.13 -2.27
CA VAL A 116 -6.50 -0.93 -1.59
C VAL A 116 -5.22 -0.38 -0.96
N LEU A 117 -4.49 0.45 -1.70
CA LEU A 117 -3.25 1.07 -1.21
C LEU A 117 -3.48 1.90 0.06
N VAL A 118 -4.56 2.67 0.10
CA VAL A 118 -4.90 3.46 1.29
C VAL A 118 -5.16 2.57 2.49
N ARG A 119 -5.81 1.42 2.29
CA ARG A 119 -6.04 0.45 3.37
C ARG A 119 -4.75 -0.19 3.87
N PHE A 120 -3.73 -0.26 3.06
CA PHE A 120 -2.43 -0.79 3.45
C PHE A 120 -1.71 0.07 4.51
N VAL A 121 -2.16 1.29 4.76
CA VAL A 121 -1.67 2.09 5.90
C VAL A 121 -1.81 1.33 7.22
N HIS A 122 -2.84 0.52 7.36
CA HIS A 122 -3.06 -0.27 8.58
C HIS A 122 -1.98 -1.32 8.85
N LEU A 123 -1.17 -1.68 7.84
CA LEU A 123 -0.05 -2.59 8.02
C LEU A 123 0.96 -2.09 9.06
N VAL A 124 1.17 -0.79 9.10
CA VAL A 124 2.24 -0.17 9.89
C VAL A 124 1.73 0.50 11.14
N VAL A 125 0.44 0.52 11.38
CA VAL A 125 -0.16 1.09 12.59
C VAL A 125 0.12 0.15 13.77
N HIS A 126 0.85 0.66 14.75
CA HIS A 126 1.20 -0.09 15.95
C HIS A 126 1.25 0.85 17.15
N PRO A 127 0.81 0.41 18.36
CA PRO A 127 0.80 1.27 19.55
C PRO A 127 2.16 1.84 19.95
N ARG A 128 3.25 1.17 19.59
CA ARG A 128 4.61 1.62 19.89
C ARG A 128 5.23 2.48 18.80
N LEU A 129 4.50 2.76 17.73
CA LEU A 129 5.01 3.58 16.65
C LEU A 129 5.20 5.02 17.15
N ARG A 130 6.42 5.55 16.97
CA ARG A 130 6.75 6.89 17.46
C ARG A 130 6.20 7.99 16.58
N CYS A 131 6.18 7.75 15.28
CA CYS A 131 5.74 8.74 14.31
C CYS A 131 5.16 8.07 13.09
N LEU A 132 3.99 8.52 12.66
CA LEU A 132 3.38 8.15 11.41
C LEU A 132 2.89 9.42 10.73
N ASP A 133 3.57 9.83 9.68
CA ASP A 133 3.21 11.03 8.94
C ASP A 133 2.27 10.67 7.79
N LEU A 134 1.02 11.05 7.93
CA LEU A 134 -0.01 10.87 6.92
C LEU A 134 -0.25 12.12 6.08
N SER A 135 0.45 13.22 6.36
CA SER A 135 0.20 14.50 5.70
C SER A 135 0.51 14.50 4.21
N THR A 136 1.44 13.64 3.79
CA THR A 136 1.84 13.50 2.39
C THR A 136 0.90 12.62 1.58
N LEU A 137 0.03 11.86 2.23
CA LEU A 137 -0.96 11.05 1.52
C LEU A 137 -2.02 11.95 0.92
N PRO A 138 -2.29 11.82 -0.38
CA PRO A 138 -3.38 12.53 -0.99
C PRO A 138 -4.70 12.07 -0.36
N LYS A 139 -5.56 13.02 -0.04
CA LYS A 139 -6.90 12.69 0.42
C LYS A 139 -7.64 11.99 -0.71
N VAL A 140 -7.79 10.71 -0.57
CA VAL A 140 -8.71 9.97 -1.43
C VAL A 140 -10.11 10.29 -0.93
N ARG A 141 -10.74 11.24 -1.59
CA ARG A 141 -12.15 11.49 -1.30
C ARG A 141 -12.95 10.26 -1.66
N LYS A 142 -13.64 9.77 -0.68
CA LYS A 142 -14.59 8.66 -0.83
C LYS A 142 -15.82 9.06 -1.65
N ASP A 143 -15.77 10.20 -2.26
CA ASP A 143 -16.94 10.63 -2.88
C ASP A 143 -16.66 11.11 -4.20
N ALA A 144 -16.47 10.20 -4.80
CA ALA A 144 -17.28 10.21 -5.96
C ALA A 144 -18.80 10.15 -5.66
N LYS A 145 -19.22 10.70 -4.62
CA LYS A 145 -20.58 11.06 -4.55
C LYS A 145 -20.74 12.22 -5.49
N ALA A 146 -20.85 11.89 -6.74
CA ALA A 146 -21.63 12.66 -7.61
C ALA A 146 -22.97 12.85 -6.91
N ASP A 147 -23.15 14.00 -6.41
CA ASP A 147 -24.47 14.41 -6.02
C ASP A 147 -25.36 14.46 -7.25
#